data_c9312f73c0872a1cb61cedca7d6b273b
#
_entry.id   c9312f73c0872a1cb61cedca7d6b273b
#
_cell.length_a   1.000
_cell.length_b   1.000
_cell.length_c   1.000
_cell.angle_alpha   90.00
_cell.angle_beta   90.00
_cell.angle_gamma   90.00
#
_symmetry.space_group_name_H-M   'P 1'
#
loop_
_entity.id
_entity.type
_entity.pdbx_description
1 polymer ?
#
loop_
_entity_poly.entity_id
_entity_poly.type
_entity_poly.pdbx_seq_one_letter_code
_entity_poly.pdbx_strand_id
1 'polypeptide(L)'
;MNRIHNDPAGPSPSTSSELLSEIFSTAWMCEYARLWNAEQAMVRELTRQRFSATVGYGFPDHPDPQGLLVVVRGSAEWAGPYDGRELDWDLRAAAEDWTRWLRQGFELSRLLLAVSTHRLQIRKGDHRRILRKPPLVGALLRAFALMPEVRL
;
A
#
# COMPACT_ATOMS: atom_id res chain seq x y z
N MET A 1 28.86 40.35 1.34
CA MET A 1 28.62 39.84 1.72
C MET A 1 27.89 38.83 1.47
N ASN A 2 27.84 37.97 1.49
CA ASN A 2 27.19 37.08 1.24
C ASN A 2 26.76 36.36 2.11
N ARG A 3 26.06 36.00 2.32
CA ARG A 3 25.56 35.39 3.11
C ARG A 3 25.23 34.24 2.78
N ILE A 4 25.36 33.40 3.21
CA ILE A 4 25.14 32.32 3.00
C ILE A 4 24.23 31.85 3.65
N HIS A 5 23.53 31.41 3.42
CA HIS A 5 22.56 31.09 3.90
C HIS A 5 22.49 29.83 4.08
N ASN A 6 22.68 29.33 4.80
CA ASN A 6 22.63 28.23 5.14
C ASN A 6 21.49 27.77 5.49
N ASP A 7 20.88 27.13 4.95
CA ASP A 7 19.85 26.59 5.20
C ASP A 7 20.03 25.51 5.89
N PRO A 8 19.73 25.45 6.84
CA PRO A 8 19.95 24.61 7.66
C PRO A 8 19.44 23.45 7.56
N ALA A 9 18.80 23.33 7.45
CA ALA A 9 18.15 22.47 7.63
C ALA A 9 17.99 21.61 6.77
N GLY A 10 18.43 20.96 6.65
CA GLY A 10 18.05 20.13 5.96
C GLY A 10 16.78 19.80 5.95
N PRO A 11 16.39 18.98 5.24
CA PRO A 11 15.10 18.77 5.15
C PRO A 11 14.68 18.20 6.32
N SER A 12 13.79 18.66 6.79
CA SER A 12 13.20 18.11 7.85
C SER A 12 12.67 16.84 7.48
N PRO A 13 12.49 15.99 8.34
CA PRO A 13 11.88 14.76 8.12
C PRO A 13 10.52 14.98 7.55
N SER A 14 10.09 14.14 6.74
CA SER A 14 8.80 14.26 6.16
C SER A 14 7.76 14.41 7.23
N THR A 15 6.98 15.39 7.11
CA THR A 15 5.87 15.60 8.00
C THR A 15 4.77 14.63 7.58
N SER A 16 3.81 14.45 8.44
CA SER A 16 2.64 13.66 8.09
C SER A 16 1.97 14.20 6.85
N SER A 17 1.94 15.51 6.69
CA SER A 17 1.36 16.14 5.53
C SER A 17 2.08 15.74 4.25
N GLU A 18 3.38 15.70 4.25
CA GLU A 18 4.14 15.31 3.08
C GLU A 18 3.92 13.84 2.75
N LEU A 19 3.90 12.98 3.77
CA LEU A 19 3.63 11.57 3.57
C LEU A 19 2.26 11.37 2.95
N LEU A 20 1.27 12.12 3.43
CA LEU A 20 -0.08 11.98 2.93
C LEU A 20 -0.24 12.47 1.50
N SER A 21 0.51 13.50 1.11
CA SER A 21 0.39 14.02 -0.25
C SER A 21 1.03 13.08 -1.25
N GLU A 22 1.94 12.23 -0.81
CA GLU A 22 2.64 11.33 -1.71
C GLU A 22 2.04 9.93 -1.75
N ILE A 23 1.41 9.48 -0.68
CA ILE A 23 0.92 8.12 -0.63
C ILE A 23 -0.13 7.91 -1.70
N PHE A 24 -0.01 6.82 -2.39
CA PHE A 24 -0.89 6.42 -3.49
C PHE A 24 -0.87 7.37 -4.70
N SER A 25 0.08 8.30 -4.77
CA SER A 25 0.30 9.08 -5.99
C SER A 25 0.81 8.14 -7.07
N THR A 26 0.79 8.60 -8.31
CA THR A 26 1.31 7.80 -9.42
C THR A 26 2.75 7.36 -9.16
N ALA A 27 3.60 8.29 -8.75
CA ALA A 27 5.00 7.98 -8.45
C ALA A 27 5.12 6.96 -7.32
N TRP A 28 4.33 7.13 -6.27
CA TRP A 28 4.33 6.22 -5.13
C TRP A 28 3.90 4.82 -5.55
N MET A 29 2.84 4.73 -6.32
CA MET A 29 2.33 3.42 -6.78
C MET A 29 3.34 2.73 -7.69
N CYS A 30 4.01 3.47 -8.55
CA CYS A 30 5.02 2.90 -9.43
C CYS A 30 6.21 2.36 -8.64
N GLU A 31 6.64 3.10 -7.62
CA GLU A 31 7.74 2.63 -6.77
C GLU A 31 7.32 1.42 -5.94
N TYR A 32 6.10 1.42 -5.44
CA TYR A 32 5.57 0.27 -4.71
C TYR A 32 5.55 -0.98 -5.62
N ALA A 33 5.12 -0.82 -6.86
CA ALA A 33 5.12 -1.93 -7.82
C ALA A 33 6.53 -2.44 -8.09
N ARG A 34 7.51 -1.53 -8.15
CA ARG A 34 8.91 -1.92 -8.35
C ARG A 34 9.41 -2.75 -7.16
N LEU A 35 9.11 -2.29 -5.94
CA LEU A 35 9.49 -3.03 -4.73
C LEU A 35 8.78 -4.38 -4.66
N TRP A 36 7.52 -4.41 -5.03
CA TRP A 36 6.74 -5.65 -5.10
C TRP A 36 7.46 -6.67 -5.98
N ASN A 37 7.80 -6.27 -7.20
CA ASN A 37 8.41 -7.19 -8.14
C ASN A 37 9.85 -7.57 -7.79
N ALA A 38 10.52 -6.74 -6.99
CA ALA A 38 11.87 -7.06 -6.52
C ALA A 38 11.85 -8.07 -5.37
N GLU A 39 10.71 -8.26 -4.72
CA GLU A 39 10.59 -9.18 -3.60
C GLU A 39 10.29 -10.58 -4.14
N GLN A 40 11.32 -11.25 -4.59
CA GLN A 40 11.18 -12.48 -5.38
C GLN A 40 10.50 -13.61 -4.61
N ALA A 41 10.80 -13.78 -3.33
CA ALA A 41 10.17 -14.84 -2.56
C ALA A 41 8.66 -14.64 -2.44
N MET A 42 8.24 -13.39 -2.26
CA MET A 42 6.83 -13.04 -2.19
C MET A 42 6.15 -13.31 -3.54
N VAL A 43 6.76 -12.84 -4.63
CA VAL A 43 6.21 -13.03 -5.97
C VAL A 43 6.07 -14.51 -6.29
N ARG A 44 7.08 -15.31 -5.93
CA ARG A 44 7.03 -16.76 -6.14
C ARG A 44 5.86 -17.40 -5.40
N GLU A 45 5.65 -16.99 -4.15
CA GLU A 45 4.56 -17.56 -3.38
C GLU A 45 3.21 -17.13 -3.94
N LEU A 46 3.09 -15.85 -4.33
CA LEU A 46 1.86 -15.36 -4.93
C LEU A 46 1.58 -16.08 -6.26
N THR A 47 2.62 -16.34 -7.03
CA THR A 47 2.49 -17.08 -8.29
C THR A 47 2.00 -18.51 -8.01
N ARG A 48 2.56 -19.15 -7.00
CA ARG A 48 2.16 -20.50 -6.60
C ARG A 48 0.70 -20.53 -6.20
N GLN A 49 0.23 -19.48 -5.52
CA GLN A 49 -1.16 -19.35 -5.10
C GLN A 49 -2.07 -18.86 -6.22
N ARG A 50 -1.52 -18.61 -7.40
CA ARG A 50 -2.24 -18.10 -8.57
C ARG A 50 -2.96 -16.78 -8.24
N PHE A 51 -2.29 -15.93 -7.50
CA PHE A 51 -2.90 -14.68 -7.05
C PHE A 51 -2.86 -13.65 -8.17
N SER A 52 -4.04 -13.23 -8.61
CA SER A 52 -4.21 -12.11 -9.54
C SER A 52 -5.30 -11.23 -8.97
N ALA A 53 -5.10 -9.94 -8.96
CA ALA A 53 -6.07 -9.03 -8.37
C ALA A 53 -5.84 -7.61 -8.84
N THR A 54 -6.92 -6.87 -8.98
CA THR A 54 -6.89 -5.44 -9.22
C THR A 54 -7.25 -4.78 -7.89
N VAL A 55 -6.32 -4.04 -7.33
CA VAL A 55 -6.43 -3.51 -5.96
C VAL A 55 -6.44 -2.00 -5.96
N GLY A 56 -7.46 -1.42 -5.33
CA GLY A 56 -7.53 0.02 -5.10
C GLY A 56 -7.13 0.36 -3.68
N TYR A 57 -6.44 1.46 -3.51
CA TYR A 57 -6.01 1.98 -2.21
C TYR A 57 -6.46 3.42 -2.07
N GLY A 58 -7.02 3.78 -0.95
CA GLY A 58 -7.47 5.16 -0.80
C GLY A 58 -7.99 5.51 0.59
N PHE A 59 -8.82 6.52 0.62
CA PHE A 59 -9.33 7.14 1.83
C PHE A 59 -10.85 7.01 1.90
N PRO A 60 -11.41 6.96 3.11
CA PRO A 60 -12.84 6.63 3.25
C PRO A 60 -13.78 7.71 2.77
N ASP A 61 -13.35 8.96 2.78
CA ASP A 61 -14.22 10.08 2.41
C ASP A 61 -14.14 10.47 0.94
N HIS A 62 -13.42 9.71 0.13
CA HIS A 62 -13.40 9.91 -1.31
C HIS A 62 -14.27 8.85 -1.98
N PRO A 63 -14.97 9.18 -3.04
CA PRO A 63 -15.80 8.18 -3.72
C PRO A 63 -14.97 7.07 -4.37
N ASP A 64 -13.82 7.42 -4.93
CA ASP A 64 -12.96 6.46 -5.61
C ASP A 64 -11.65 6.25 -4.86
N PRO A 65 -10.99 5.11 -5.03
CA PRO A 65 -9.64 4.96 -4.49
C PRO A 65 -8.67 5.90 -5.19
N GLN A 66 -7.55 6.16 -4.57
CA GLN A 66 -6.53 7.05 -5.09
C GLN A 66 -5.59 6.33 -6.02
N GLY A 67 -5.09 5.19 -5.61
CA GLY A 67 -4.11 4.42 -6.35
C GLY A 67 -4.64 3.07 -6.77
N LEU A 68 -4.03 2.52 -7.81
CA LEU A 68 -4.43 1.25 -8.38
C LEU A 68 -3.20 0.39 -8.65
N LEU A 69 -3.29 -0.87 -8.27
CA LEU A 69 -2.26 -1.85 -8.55
C LEU A 69 -2.89 -3.06 -9.22
N VAL A 70 -2.37 -3.47 -10.34
CA VAL A 70 -2.85 -4.67 -11.04
C VAL A 70 -1.81 -5.75 -10.89
N VAL A 71 -2.19 -6.83 -10.21
CA VAL A 71 -1.32 -7.98 -9.99
C VAL A 71 -1.80 -9.12 -10.87
N VAL A 72 -0.88 -9.68 -11.66
CA VAL A 72 -1.18 -10.81 -12.52
C VAL A 72 -0.20 -11.92 -12.21
N ARG A 73 -0.73 -13.04 -11.74
CA ARG A 73 0.08 -14.19 -11.36
C ARG A 73 1.23 -13.82 -10.45
N GLY A 74 0.93 -13.03 -9.45
CA GLY A 74 1.88 -12.64 -8.41
C GLY A 74 2.71 -11.42 -8.72
N SER A 75 2.80 -10.97 -9.95
CA SER A 75 3.62 -9.81 -10.32
C SER A 75 2.77 -8.56 -10.50
N ALA A 76 3.30 -7.42 -10.08
CA ALA A 76 2.65 -6.14 -10.31
C ALA A 76 2.88 -5.73 -11.76
N GLU A 77 1.82 -5.81 -12.56
CA GLU A 77 1.91 -5.55 -13.99
C GLU A 77 1.61 -4.10 -14.35
N TRP A 78 0.86 -3.43 -13.54
CA TRP A 78 0.53 -2.03 -13.78
C TRP A 78 0.26 -1.33 -12.44
N ALA A 79 0.65 -0.08 -12.34
CA ALA A 79 0.43 0.72 -11.15
C ALA A 79 0.26 2.18 -11.54
N GLY A 80 -0.63 2.89 -10.89
CA GLY A 80 -0.86 4.30 -11.18
C GLY A 80 -2.12 4.81 -10.51
N PRO A 81 -2.68 5.89 -11.04
CA PRO A 81 -3.92 6.44 -10.49
C PRO A 81 -5.09 5.55 -10.83
N TYR A 82 -6.12 5.61 -10.00
CA TYR A 82 -7.33 4.85 -10.29
C TYR A 82 -7.95 5.36 -11.60
N ASP A 83 -8.29 4.43 -12.47
CA ASP A 83 -8.76 4.76 -13.81
C ASP A 83 -10.20 4.31 -14.08
N GLY A 84 -10.90 3.93 -13.04
CA GLY A 84 -12.32 3.54 -13.20
C GLY A 84 -12.57 2.07 -13.44
N ARG A 85 -11.52 1.26 -13.59
CA ARG A 85 -11.74 -0.17 -13.86
C ARG A 85 -12.31 -0.89 -12.64
N GLU A 86 -12.89 -2.04 -12.88
CA GLU A 86 -13.45 -2.83 -11.80
C GLU A 86 -12.36 -3.34 -10.88
N LEU A 87 -12.63 -3.31 -9.58
CA LEU A 87 -11.67 -3.71 -8.56
C LEU A 87 -12.03 -5.07 -8.01
N ASP A 88 -11.01 -5.87 -7.69
CA ASP A 88 -11.20 -7.08 -6.89
C ASP A 88 -11.11 -6.72 -5.41
N TRP A 89 -10.28 -5.73 -5.08
CA TRP A 89 -10.10 -5.26 -3.70
C TRP A 89 -10.14 -3.74 -3.67
N ASP A 90 -10.85 -3.19 -2.70
CA ASP A 90 -10.94 -1.75 -2.49
C ASP A 90 -10.64 -1.49 -1.02
N LEU A 91 -9.44 -1.01 -0.73
CA LEU A 91 -8.93 -0.83 0.62
C LEU A 91 -8.89 0.65 0.98
N ARG A 92 -9.59 1.02 2.04
CA ARG A 92 -9.66 2.41 2.47
C ARG A 92 -9.31 2.53 3.94
N ALA A 93 -8.58 3.56 4.26
CA ALA A 93 -8.31 3.92 5.64
C ALA A 93 -8.10 5.41 5.73
N ALA A 94 -8.32 5.97 6.91
CA ALA A 94 -8.08 7.39 7.12
C ALA A 94 -6.60 7.70 6.95
N ALA A 95 -6.33 8.92 6.56
CA ALA A 95 -4.96 9.36 6.31
C ALA A 95 -4.05 9.12 7.51
N GLU A 96 -4.53 9.40 8.72
CA GLU A 96 -3.72 9.20 9.92
C GLU A 96 -3.46 7.72 10.20
N ASP A 97 -4.36 6.84 9.82
CA ASP A 97 -4.14 5.41 10.01
C ASP A 97 -3.08 4.90 9.02
N TRP A 98 -3.16 5.30 7.75
CA TRP A 98 -2.11 4.97 6.79
C TRP A 98 -0.75 5.47 7.27
N THR A 99 -0.69 6.71 7.75
CA THR A 99 0.55 7.29 8.24
C THR A 99 1.11 6.50 9.42
N ARG A 100 0.23 6.11 10.34
CA ARG A 100 0.64 5.34 11.52
C ARG A 100 1.23 4.00 11.09
N TRP A 101 0.58 3.30 10.18
CA TRP A 101 1.05 2.00 9.72
C TRP A 101 2.36 2.11 8.94
N LEU A 102 2.53 3.18 8.17
CA LEU A 102 3.80 3.40 7.49
C LEU A 102 4.96 3.61 8.46
N ARG A 103 4.67 4.14 9.64
CA ARG A 103 5.71 4.35 10.66
C ARG A 103 5.93 3.12 11.51
N GLN A 104 4.88 2.42 11.87
CA GLN A 104 4.94 1.31 12.82
C GLN A 104 5.07 -0.05 12.16
N GLY A 105 4.81 -0.12 10.87
CA GLY A 105 4.84 -1.38 10.14
C GLY A 105 3.51 -2.10 10.20
N PHE A 106 3.43 -3.16 9.41
CA PHE A 106 2.21 -3.95 9.28
C PHE A 106 2.44 -5.32 9.90
N GLU A 107 1.66 -5.63 10.91
CA GLU A 107 1.65 -6.95 11.52
C GLU A 107 0.25 -7.53 11.36
N LEU A 108 0.17 -8.85 11.25
CA LEU A 108 -1.13 -9.50 11.01
C LEU A 108 -2.15 -9.13 12.08
N SER A 109 -1.75 -9.15 13.34
CA SER A 109 -2.67 -8.83 14.44
C SER A 109 -3.19 -7.40 14.33
N ARG A 110 -2.33 -6.47 13.93
CA ARG A 110 -2.75 -5.07 13.75
C ARG A 110 -3.70 -4.92 12.58
N LEU A 111 -3.45 -5.63 11.48
CA LEU A 111 -4.34 -5.56 10.32
C LEU A 111 -5.69 -6.16 10.65
N LEU A 112 -5.72 -7.29 11.34
CA LEU A 112 -6.98 -7.90 11.73
C LEU A 112 -7.78 -7.01 12.68
N LEU A 113 -7.09 -6.36 13.62
CA LEU A 113 -7.73 -5.42 14.52
C LEU A 113 -8.26 -4.21 13.73
N ALA A 114 -7.48 -3.70 12.79
CA ALA A 114 -7.88 -2.56 11.98
C ALA A 114 -9.13 -2.88 11.16
N VAL A 115 -9.21 -4.10 10.62
CA VAL A 115 -10.40 -4.52 9.87
C VAL A 115 -11.60 -4.65 10.81
N SER A 116 -11.41 -5.26 11.97
CA SER A 116 -12.52 -5.49 12.91
C SER A 116 -13.05 -4.19 13.51
N THR A 117 -12.22 -3.17 13.62
CA THR A 117 -12.64 -1.86 14.15
C THR A 117 -12.98 -0.88 13.03
N HIS A 118 -13.01 -1.34 11.79
CA HIS A 118 -13.32 -0.54 10.62
C HIS A 118 -12.34 0.62 10.36
N ARG A 119 -11.15 0.54 10.91
CA ARG A 119 -10.10 1.48 10.56
C ARG A 119 -9.55 1.18 9.17
N LEU A 120 -9.39 -0.12 8.87
CA LEU A 120 -9.13 -0.54 7.50
C LEU A 120 -10.44 -1.08 6.95
N GLN A 121 -11.01 -0.37 6.01
CA GLN A 121 -12.26 -0.75 5.38
C GLN A 121 -11.93 -1.54 4.12
N ILE A 122 -12.47 -2.73 4.05
CA ILE A 122 -12.38 -3.55 2.84
C ILE A 122 -13.73 -3.40 2.16
N ARG A 123 -13.82 -2.39 1.29
CA ARG A 123 -15.09 -2.08 0.62
C ARG A 123 -15.43 -3.12 -0.44
N LYS A 124 -14.43 -3.80 -0.95
CA LYS A 124 -14.61 -4.90 -1.87
C LYS A 124 -13.53 -5.92 -1.60
N GLY A 125 -13.86 -7.19 -1.68
CA GLY A 125 -12.92 -8.29 -1.45
C GLY A 125 -13.35 -9.14 -0.27
N ASP A 126 -13.02 -10.43 -0.35
CA ASP A 126 -13.35 -11.37 0.71
C ASP A 126 -12.07 -11.79 1.43
N HIS A 127 -11.72 -11.06 2.48
CA HIS A 127 -10.49 -11.33 3.23
C HIS A 127 -10.57 -12.66 3.98
N ARG A 128 -11.77 -13.19 4.23
CA ARG A 128 -11.90 -14.48 4.92
C ARG A 128 -11.37 -15.61 4.06
N ARG A 129 -11.53 -15.51 2.74
CA ARG A 129 -10.99 -16.52 1.83
C ARG A 129 -9.48 -16.54 1.89
N ILE A 130 -8.87 -15.38 2.01
CA ILE A 130 -7.42 -15.28 2.11
C ILE A 130 -6.93 -15.88 3.42
N LEU A 131 -7.64 -15.62 4.52
CA LEU A 131 -7.25 -16.12 5.83
C LEU A 131 -7.24 -17.64 5.92
N ARG A 132 -7.92 -18.31 5.00
CA ARG A 132 -7.91 -19.78 4.96
C ARG A 132 -6.65 -20.36 4.31
N LYS A 133 -5.79 -19.50 3.76
CA LYS A 133 -4.58 -19.92 3.06
C LYS A 133 -3.36 -19.26 3.70
N PRO A 134 -2.81 -19.85 4.75
CA PRO A 134 -1.69 -19.22 5.46
C PRO A 134 -0.52 -18.78 4.59
N PRO A 135 -0.08 -19.54 3.58
CA PRO A 135 1.01 -19.05 2.73
C PRO A 135 0.64 -17.80 1.97
N LEU A 136 -0.61 -17.65 1.57
CA LEU A 136 -1.08 -16.45 0.90
C LEU A 136 -1.12 -15.28 1.88
N VAL A 137 -1.55 -15.52 3.12
CA VAL A 137 -1.56 -14.49 4.16
C VAL A 137 -0.15 -13.95 4.37
N GLY A 138 0.83 -14.83 4.49
CA GLY A 138 2.22 -14.41 4.70
C GLY A 138 2.73 -13.56 3.54
N ALA A 139 2.44 -13.97 2.32
CA ALA A 139 2.88 -13.22 1.14
C ALA A 139 2.21 -11.84 1.07
N LEU A 140 0.90 -11.77 1.32
CA LEU A 140 0.20 -10.48 1.28
C LEU A 140 0.59 -9.57 2.44
N LEU A 141 0.89 -10.15 3.60
CA LEU A 141 1.39 -9.38 4.71
C LEU A 141 2.76 -8.77 4.35
N ARG A 142 3.60 -9.52 3.65
CA ARG A 142 4.86 -8.98 3.17
C ARG A 142 4.64 -7.84 2.19
N ALA A 143 3.61 -7.94 1.34
CA ALA A 143 3.26 -6.87 0.42
C ALA A 143 2.93 -5.58 1.17
N PHE A 144 2.15 -5.66 2.25
CA PHE A 144 1.89 -4.50 3.09
C PHE A 144 3.18 -3.97 3.71
N ALA A 145 4.06 -4.86 4.14
CA ALA A 145 5.31 -4.46 4.79
C ALA A 145 6.28 -3.76 3.83
N LEU A 146 6.06 -3.84 2.53
CA LEU A 146 6.86 -3.09 1.56
C LEU A 146 6.45 -1.62 1.49
N MET A 147 5.23 -1.28 1.89
CA MET A 147 4.77 0.11 1.81
C MET A 147 5.67 1.10 2.55
N PRO A 148 6.11 0.82 3.79
CA PRO A 148 7.03 1.72 4.47
C PRO A 148 8.38 1.88 3.77
N GLU A 149 8.71 1.01 2.84
CA GLU A 149 10.00 1.05 2.14
C GLU A 149 9.96 1.94 0.90
N VAL A 150 8.81 2.44 0.50
CA VAL A 150 8.69 3.32 -0.67
C VAL A 150 9.44 4.62 -0.41
N ARG A 151 10.32 4.97 -1.33
CA ARG A 151 11.10 6.22 -1.28
C ARG A 151 10.99 6.90 -2.64
N LEU A 152 10.70 8.17 -2.61
CA LEU A 152 10.56 8.96 -3.84
C LEU A 152 11.67 9.98 -4.00
#